data_53728f9b3cbb8d444fb312d8b1a39588
#
_entry.id   53728f9b3cbb8d444fb312d8b1a39588
#
_cell.length_a   1.000
_cell.length_b   1.000
_cell.length_c   1.000
_cell.angle_alpha   90.00
_cell.angle_beta   90.00
_cell.angle_gamma   90.00
#
_symmetry.space_group_name_H-M   'P 1'
#
loop_
_entity.id
_entity.type
_entity.pdbx_description
1 polymer ?
#
loop_
_entity_poly.entity_id
_entity_poly.type
_entity_poly.pdbx_seq_one_letter_code
_entity_poly.pdbx_strand_id
1 'polypeptide(L)'
;MNNAEKGKLLVISGPSGAGKSTVIGKLMELREDVCFSVSVTTRPARPNEEDGKDYFFVTPQRFQELAEGGFLLEHAEYVGNRYGTPRGYVESRLLEGKSVVLDIEVQGAAQVQRNCPDAVTVFILPPSGEELERRLRHRNTDTDEKIRERLLQAKRECAEAGRYGYIVVNDDPDKAARELDAIITAEKCKMADRIKLVTETFSSFPSISSFTNVNFCPSFNCIFLFFPVYNIPVLISGPFMSRSNATGMSISFLNLQIVSVFSDCSSQLPCE
;
A
#
# COMPACT_ATOMS: atom_id res chain seq x y z
N MET A 1 13.20 16.12 9.27
CA MET A 1 12.43 16.10 8.00
C MET A 1 11.34 15.07 8.19
N ASN A 2 10.06 15.50 8.15
CA ASN A 2 8.94 14.57 8.24
C ASN A 2 8.99 13.66 7.00
N ASN A 3 9.45 12.42 7.16
CA ASN A 3 9.22 11.36 6.20
C ASN A 3 7.75 10.97 6.30
N ALA A 4 6.87 11.77 5.68
CA ALA A 4 5.47 11.38 5.57
C ALA A 4 5.44 10.02 4.85
N GLU A 5 4.81 9.02 5.48
CA GLU A 5 4.58 7.72 4.84
C GLU A 5 3.88 7.97 3.50
N LYS A 6 4.42 7.41 2.42
CA LYS A 6 3.80 7.52 1.09
C LYS A 6 2.38 6.94 1.13
N GLY A 7 1.44 7.64 0.53
CA GLY A 7 0.07 7.15 0.39
C GLY A 7 -0.03 5.89 -0.47
N LYS A 8 -1.17 5.21 -0.43
CA LYS A 8 -1.45 4.00 -1.23
C LYS A 8 -2.38 4.33 -2.40
N LEU A 9 -2.10 3.73 -3.56
CA LEU A 9 -3.01 3.76 -4.70
C LEU A 9 -4.01 2.62 -4.55
N LEU A 10 -5.30 2.96 -4.40
CA LEU A 10 -6.39 1.99 -4.32
C LEU A 10 -7.16 1.98 -5.63
N VAL A 11 -7.30 0.82 -6.20
CA VAL A 11 -8.15 0.57 -7.37
C VAL A 11 -9.39 -0.17 -6.90
N ILE A 12 -10.53 0.49 -6.94
CA ILE A 12 -11.80 -0.07 -6.53
C ILE A 12 -12.63 -0.33 -7.77
N SER A 13 -13.03 -1.57 -7.95
CA SER A 13 -13.94 -2.00 -9.01
C SER A 13 -15.09 -2.83 -8.44
N GLY A 14 -16.00 -3.20 -9.28
CA GLY A 14 -17.18 -4.01 -8.93
C GLY A 14 -18.36 -3.65 -9.82
N PRO A 15 -19.38 -4.49 -9.85
CA PRO A 15 -20.50 -4.34 -10.78
C PRO A 15 -21.26 -3.03 -10.56
N SER A 16 -21.83 -2.54 -11.65
CA SER A 16 -22.73 -1.38 -11.57
C SER A 16 -23.91 -1.72 -10.66
N GLY A 17 -24.15 -0.89 -9.65
CA GLY A 17 -25.17 -1.16 -8.61
C GLY A 17 -24.61 -1.79 -7.32
N ALA A 18 -23.34 -2.17 -7.26
CA ALA A 18 -22.71 -2.69 -6.03
C ALA A 18 -22.62 -1.65 -4.89
N GLY A 19 -22.79 -0.36 -5.19
CA GLY A 19 -22.76 0.71 -4.19
C GLY A 19 -21.35 1.27 -3.93
N LYS A 20 -20.41 1.12 -4.85
CA LYS A 20 -19.04 1.61 -4.75
C LYS A 20 -18.95 3.06 -4.28
N SER A 21 -19.62 3.97 -4.96
CA SER A 21 -19.55 5.42 -4.65
C SER A 21 -20.00 5.75 -3.23
N THR A 22 -21.02 5.03 -2.71
CA THR A 22 -21.48 5.18 -1.33
C THR A 22 -20.43 4.73 -0.32
N VAL A 23 -19.81 3.57 -0.56
CA VAL A 23 -18.77 3.01 0.31
C VAL A 23 -17.53 3.91 0.30
N ILE A 24 -17.13 4.39 -0.88
CA ILE A 24 -15.98 5.31 -1.03
C ILE A 24 -16.27 6.64 -0.32
N GLY A 25 -17.48 7.20 -0.46
CA GLY A 25 -17.87 8.41 0.25
C GLY A 25 -17.73 8.26 1.76
N LYS A 26 -18.23 7.16 2.34
CA LYS A 26 -18.07 6.84 3.76
C LYS A 26 -16.62 6.62 4.19
N LEU A 27 -15.80 6.00 3.34
CA LEU A 27 -14.36 5.88 3.59
C LEU A 27 -13.69 7.26 3.70
N MET A 28 -14.05 8.20 2.81
CA MET A 28 -13.51 9.56 2.85
C MET A 28 -13.99 10.37 4.06
N GLU A 29 -15.17 10.04 4.62
CA GLU A 29 -15.62 10.60 5.91
C GLU A 29 -14.80 10.05 7.10
N LEU A 30 -14.34 8.81 7.02
CA LEU A 30 -13.52 8.16 8.06
C LEU A 30 -12.06 8.60 8.03
N ARG A 31 -11.53 9.04 6.86
CA ARG A 31 -10.10 9.26 6.64
C ARG A 31 -9.80 10.55 5.89
N GLU A 32 -9.16 11.48 6.54
CA GLU A 32 -8.69 12.73 5.93
C GLU A 32 -7.48 12.54 4.99
N ASP A 33 -6.76 11.42 5.13
CA ASP A 33 -5.61 11.06 4.30
C ASP A 33 -5.98 10.25 3.05
N VAL A 34 -7.27 10.16 2.72
CA VAL A 34 -7.79 9.54 1.50
C VAL A 34 -8.40 10.60 0.60
N CYS A 35 -8.10 10.55 -0.69
CA CYS A 35 -8.70 11.43 -1.68
C CYS A 35 -9.14 10.65 -2.93
N PHE A 36 -10.11 11.19 -3.64
CA PHE A 36 -10.55 10.66 -4.91
C PHE A 36 -9.63 11.14 -6.04
N SER A 37 -9.38 10.31 -7.05
CA SER A 37 -8.66 10.76 -8.23
C SER A 37 -9.57 11.59 -9.12
N VAL A 38 -9.08 12.75 -9.52
CA VAL A 38 -9.72 13.56 -10.57
C VAL A 38 -9.29 13.01 -11.93
N SER A 39 -10.24 12.46 -12.68
CA SER A 39 -9.99 11.86 -14.00
C SER A 39 -9.99 12.92 -15.10
N VAL A 40 -9.27 12.65 -16.18
CA VAL A 40 -9.35 13.41 -17.45
C VAL A 40 -10.50 12.87 -18.28
N THR A 41 -11.26 13.74 -18.92
CA THR A 41 -12.32 13.32 -19.86
C THR A 41 -12.41 14.22 -21.08
N THR A 42 -12.84 13.64 -22.21
CA THR A 42 -13.20 14.39 -23.43
C THR A 42 -14.66 14.83 -23.47
N ARG A 43 -15.47 14.37 -22.48
CA ARG A 43 -16.85 14.78 -22.35
C ARG A 43 -16.92 16.28 -21.96
N PRO A 44 -17.81 17.05 -22.55
CA PRO A 44 -18.07 18.43 -22.08
C PRO A 44 -18.53 18.45 -20.62
N ALA A 45 -18.12 19.49 -19.90
CA ALA A 45 -18.59 19.71 -18.52
C ALA A 45 -20.12 19.89 -18.47
N ARG A 46 -20.76 19.38 -17.43
CA ARG A 46 -22.16 19.66 -17.12
C ARG A 46 -22.27 20.98 -16.35
N PRO A 47 -23.47 21.60 -16.29
CA PRO A 47 -23.62 22.92 -15.67
C PRO A 47 -23.12 23.08 -14.23
N ASN A 48 -23.06 21.97 -13.48
CA ASN A 48 -22.64 21.97 -12.07
C ASN A 48 -21.26 21.30 -11.84
N GLU A 49 -20.53 21.00 -12.92
CA GLU A 49 -19.20 20.41 -12.84
C GLU A 49 -18.11 21.47 -13.01
N GLU A 50 -17.05 21.35 -12.23
CA GLU A 50 -15.94 22.27 -12.15
C GLU A 50 -14.65 21.61 -12.64
N ASP A 51 -13.93 22.27 -13.55
CA ASP A 51 -12.66 21.78 -14.06
C ASP A 51 -11.60 21.69 -12.98
N GLY A 52 -10.86 20.57 -12.96
CA GLY A 52 -9.86 20.28 -11.93
C GLY A 52 -10.41 19.78 -10.59
N LYS A 53 -11.74 19.71 -10.45
CA LYS A 53 -12.41 19.23 -9.24
C LYS A 53 -13.21 17.96 -9.52
N ASP A 54 -14.15 18.01 -10.45
CA ASP A 54 -14.94 16.86 -10.87
C ASP A 54 -14.19 16.03 -11.92
N TYR A 55 -13.68 16.71 -12.94
CA TYR A 55 -12.83 16.17 -13.99
C TYR A 55 -11.84 17.22 -14.48
N PHE A 56 -10.78 16.79 -15.17
CA PHE A 56 -10.01 17.63 -16.08
C PHE A 56 -10.63 17.50 -17.47
N PHE A 57 -11.35 18.53 -17.91
CA PHE A 57 -12.02 18.54 -19.21
C PHE A 57 -11.03 18.94 -20.31
N VAL A 58 -10.78 18.03 -21.24
CA VAL A 58 -9.78 18.23 -22.31
C VAL A 58 -10.37 17.95 -23.69
N THR A 59 -9.72 18.49 -24.72
CA THR A 59 -10.06 18.16 -26.12
C THR A 59 -9.68 16.71 -26.44
N PRO A 60 -10.35 16.07 -27.43
CA PRO A 60 -9.98 14.73 -27.89
C PRO A 60 -8.51 14.64 -28.33
N GLN A 61 -7.97 15.70 -28.97
CA GLN A 61 -6.56 15.77 -29.36
C GLN A 61 -5.65 15.77 -28.14
N ARG A 62 -5.96 16.60 -27.14
CA ARG A 62 -5.15 16.66 -25.89
C ARG A 62 -5.20 15.34 -25.12
N PHE A 63 -6.35 14.69 -25.10
CA PHE A 63 -6.47 13.36 -24.50
C PHE A 63 -5.57 12.33 -25.21
N GLN A 64 -5.55 12.34 -26.54
CA GLN A 64 -4.69 11.46 -27.34
C GLN A 64 -3.21 11.68 -27.02
N GLU A 65 -2.75 12.94 -26.94
CA GLU A 65 -1.38 13.29 -26.55
C GLU A 65 -1.03 12.73 -25.16
N LEU A 66 -1.95 12.84 -24.20
CA LEU A 66 -1.77 12.31 -22.84
C LEU A 66 -1.66 10.78 -22.83
N ALA A 67 -2.49 10.10 -23.61
CA ALA A 67 -2.50 8.65 -23.71
C ALA A 67 -1.23 8.10 -24.37
N GLU A 68 -0.85 8.68 -25.53
CA GLU A 68 0.34 8.28 -26.28
C GLU A 68 1.64 8.63 -25.55
N GLY A 69 1.65 9.73 -24.81
CA GLY A 69 2.79 10.15 -23.98
C GLY A 69 2.98 9.37 -22.70
N GLY A 70 2.09 8.40 -22.38
CA GLY A 70 2.17 7.61 -21.16
C GLY A 70 1.83 8.39 -19.88
N PHE A 71 1.16 9.55 -20.01
CA PHE A 71 0.77 10.40 -18.88
C PHE A 71 -0.51 9.93 -18.18
N LEU A 72 -1.15 8.85 -18.67
CA LEU A 72 -2.30 8.23 -18.03
C LEU A 72 -1.91 6.88 -17.42
N LEU A 73 -2.43 6.57 -16.24
CA LEU A 73 -2.28 5.26 -15.59
C LEU A 73 -3.15 4.21 -16.29
N GLU A 74 -4.34 4.62 -16.69
CA GLU A 74 -5.30 3.86 -17.49
C GLU A 74 -6.15 4.82 -18.30
N HIS A 75 -6.78 4.31 -19.34
CA HIS A 75 -7.82 5.03 -20.07
C HIS A 75 -8.81 4.06 -20.72
N ALA A 76 -10.04 4.51 -20.87
CA ALA A 76 -11.12 3.77 -21.51
C ALA A 76 -12.04 4.72 -22.28
N GLU A 77 -12.81 4.15 -23.22
CA GLU A 77 -13.90 4.84 -23.89
C GLU A 77 -15.23 4.37 -23.30
N TYR A 78 -16.10 5.31 -22.99
CA TYR A 78 -17.44 5.05 -22.49
C TYR A 78 -18.44 6.03 -23.11
N VAL A 79 -19.46 5.48 -23.78
CA VAL A 79 -20.52 6.28 -24.45
C VAL A 79 -19.95 7.37 -25.34
N GLY A 80 -18.97 7.03 -26.20
CA GLY A 80 -18.35 7.94 -27.17
C GLY A 80 -17.44 9.02 -26.57
N ASN A 81 -17.15 8.96 -25.28
CA ASN A 81 -16.20 9.84 -24.61
C ASN A 81 -15.08 9.03 -24.00
N ARG A 82 -13.91 9.64 -23.91
CA ARG A 82 -12.73 9.04 -23.30
C ARG A 82 -12.57 9.52 -21.87
N TYR A 83 -12.12 8.61 -21.02
CA TYR A 83 -11.82 8.85 -19.62
C TYR A 83 -10.46 8.25 -19.30
N GLY A 84 -9.70 8.87 -18.39
CA GLY A 84 -8.41 8.34 -17.99
C GLY A 84 -7.93 8.95 -16.68
N THR A 85 -7.03 8.27 -16.03
CA THR A 85 -6.46 8.67 -14.73
C THR A 85 -5.09 9.32 -14.93
N PRO A 86 -4.91 10.63 -14.63
CA PRO A 86 -3.63 11.32 -14.80
C PRO A 86 -2.57 10.78 -13.83
N ARG A 87 -1.48 10.25 -14.38
CA ARG A 87 -0.36 9.70 -13.59
C ARG A 87 0.23 10.74 -12.63
N GLY A 88 0.59 11.92 -13.14
CA GLY A 88 1.24 12.95 -12.34
C GLY A 88 0.39 13.46 -11.17
N TYR A 89 -0.93 13.56 -11.35
CA TYR A 89 -1.85 13.91 -10.28
C TYR A 89 -1.82 12.86 -9.16
N VAL A 90 -1.95 11.59 -9.52
CA VAL A 90 -1.93 10.49 -8.55
C VAL A 90 -0.59 10.45 -7.81
N GLU A 91 0.52 10.49 -8.54
CA GLU A 91 1.86 10.44 -7.95
C GLU A 91 2.12 11.59 -6.97
N SER A 92 1.67 12.82 -7.29
CA SER A 92 1.83 13.96 -6.38
C SER A 92 1.07 13.75 -5.06
N ARG A 93 -0.19 13.26 -5.13
CA ARG A 93 -0.98 12.97 -3.94
C ARG A 93 -0.39 11.87 -3.07
N LEU A 94 0.12 10.81 -3.70
CA LEU A 94 0.80 9.73 -2.98
C LEU A 94 2.06 10.23 -2.25
N LEU A 95 2.83 11.13 -2.86
CA LEU A 95 4.01 11.76 -2.23
C LEU A 95 3.65 12.69 -1.08
N GLU A 96 2.47 13.33 -1.12
CA GLU A 96 1.91 14.11 -0.02
C GLU A 96 1.44 13.22 1.16
N GLY A 97 1.56 11.90 1.07
CA GLY A 97 1.08 10.94 2.08
C GLY A 97 -0.40 10.60 1.96
N LYS A 98 -1.11 11.14 0.95
CA LYS A 98 -2.52 10.85 0.71
C LYS A 98 -2.68 9.57 -0.08
N SER A 99 -3.56 8.70 0.37
CA SER A 99 -3.99 7.53 -0.39
C SER A 99 -5.02 7.94 -1.44
N VAL A 100 -4.84 7.48 -2.66
CA VAL A 100 -5.68 7.88 -3.81
C VAL A 100 -6.59 6.73 -4.22
N VAL A 101 -7.88 6.99 -4.30
CA VAL A 101 -8.90 6.03 -4.74
C VAL A 101 -9.24 6.25 -6.21
N LEU A 102 -9.19 5.18 -6.99
CA LEU A 102 -9.71 5.10 -8.36
C LEU A 102 -10.98 4.23 -8.34
N ASP A 103 -12.15 4.80 -8.69
CA ASP A 103 -13.37 4.03 -8.99
C ASP A 103 -13.42 3.81 -10.50
N ILE A 104 -12.91 2.67 -10.95
CA ILE A 104 -12.76 2.36 -12.38
C ILE A 104 -13.28 0.97 -12.71
N GLU A 105 -13.62 0.76 -13.98
CA GLU A 105 -14.07 -0.53 -14.46
C GLU A 105 -12.95 -1.57 -14.52
N VAL A 106 -13.30 -2.83 -14.61
CA VAL A 106 -12.37 -3.98 -14.60
C VAL A 106 -11.28 -3.84 -15.67
N GLN A 107 -11.62 -3.30 -16.85
CA GLN A 107 -10.65 -3.08 -17.93
C GLN A 107 -9.58 -2.04 -17.56
N GLY A 108 -10.00 -0.93 -16.94
CA GLY A 108 -9.10 0.10 -16.42
C GLY A 108 -8.23 -0.43 -15.28
N ALA A 109 -8.82 -1.20 -14.36
CA ALA A 109 -8.11 -1.84 -13.27
C ALA A 109 -6.98 -2.75 -13.76
N ALA A 110 -7.21 -3.54 -14.82
CA ALA A 110 -6.18 -4.37 -15.43
C ALA A 110 -5.04 -3.56 -16.06
N GLN A 111 -5.30 -2.33 -16.53
CA GLN A 111 -4.24 -1.43 -17.01
C GLN A 111 -3.42 -0.89 -15.82
N VAL A 112 -4.10 -0.44 -14.76
CA VAL A 112 -3.40 0.05 -13.55
C VAL A 112 -2.54 -1.03 -12.92
N GLN A 113 -3.03 -2.27 -12.81
CA GLN A 113 -2.26 -3.39 -12.27
C GLN A 113 -0.96 -3.64 -13.05
N ARG A 114 -0.99 -3.48 -14.37
CA ARG A 114 0.23 -3.60 -15.20
C ARG A 114 1.19 -2.42 -15.02
N ASN A 115 0.64 -1.21 -14.94
CA ASN A 115 1.41 0.03 -14.88
C ASN A 115 1.89 0.40 -13.47
N CYS A 116 1.20 -0.12 -12.44
CA CYS A 116 1.46 0.09 -11.02
C CYS A 116 1.23 -1.21 -10.26
N PRO A 117 2.19 -2.16 -10.26
CA PRO A 117 2.04 -3.47 -9.60
C PRO A 117 1.79 -3.39 -8.09
N ASP A 118 2.23 -2.30 -7.45
CA ASP A 118 2.03 -2.04 -6.02
C ASP A 118 0.65 -1.46 -5.68
N ALA A 119 -0.23 -1.26 -6.69
CA ALA A 119 -1.58 -0.77 -6.44
C ALA A 119 -2.41 -1.79 -5.65
N VAL A 120 -3.10 -1.30 -4.63
CA VAL A 120 -4.02 -2.10 -3.82
C VAL A 120 -5.34 -2.24 -4.58
N THR A 121 -5.70 -3.45 -4.97
CA THR A 121 -6.90 -3.69 -5.78
C THR A 121 -8.00 -4.33 -4.94
N VAL A 122 -9.17 -3.71 -4.95
CA VAL A 122 -10.33 -4.12 -4.17
C VAL A 122 -11.53 -4.28 -5.09
N PHE A 123 -12.20 -5.43 -5.00
CA PHE A 123 -13.44 -5.68 -5.71
C PHE A 123 -14.63 -5.59 -4.74
N ILE A 124 -15.56 -4.66 -4.98
CA ILE A 124 -16.76 -4.51 -4.16
C ILE A 124 -17.89 -5.32 -4.77
N LEU A 125 -18.43 -6.25 -3.97
CA LEU A 125 -19.57 -7.10 -4.33
C LEU A 125 -20.85 -6.66 -3.61
N PRO A 126 -22.01 -6.77 -4.25
CA PRO A 126 -23.28 -6.81 -3.51
C PRO A 126 -23.37 -8.14 -2.73
N PRO A 127 -24.22 -8.23 -1.68
CA PRO A 127 -24.34 -9.45 -0.89
C PRO A 127 -24.94 -10.63 -1.68
N SER A 128 -25.73 -10.35 -2.71
CA SER A 128 -26.23 -11.38 -3.62
C SER A 128 -26.64 -10.79 -4.99
N GLY A 129 -26.92 -11.67 -5.97
CA GLY A 129 -27.42 -11.28 -7.29
C GLY A 129 -28.82 -10.68 -7.22
N GLU A 130 -29.67 -11.22 -6.34
CA GLU A 130 -31.01 -10.72 -6.11
C GLU A 130 -31.00 -9.31 -5.53
N GLU A 131 -30.10 -9.05 -4.60
CA GLU A 131 -29.91 -7.72 -4.03
C GLU A 131 -29.39 -6.73 -5.08
N LEU A 132 -28.48 -7.15 -5.96
CA LEU A 132 -28.04 -6.34 -7.08
C LEU A 132 -29.21 -5.99 -8.00
N GLU A 133 -30.02 -6.96 -8.38
CA GLU A 133 -31.22 -6.73 -9.21
C GLU A 133 -32.17 -5.76 -8.52
N ARG A 134 -32.45 -5.95 -7.24
CA ARG A 134 -33.29 -5.05 -6.44
C ARG A 134 -32.77 -3.61 -6.47
N ARG A 135 -31.45 -3.41 -6.29
CA ARG A 135 -30.80 -2.08 -6.32
C ARG A 135 -30.89 -1.44 -7.71
N LEU A 136 -30.74 -2.22 -8.79
CA LEU A 136 -30.86 -1.72 -10.15
C LEU A 136 -32.30 -1.29 -10.46
N ARG A 137 -33.31 -2.08 -10.04
CA ARG A 137 -34.74 -1.77 -10.23
C ARG A 137 -35.19 -0.55 -9.44
N HIS A 138 -34.66 -0.38 -8.21
CA HIS A 138 -35.06 0.74 -7.33
C HIS A 138 -34.67 2.12 -7.89
N ARG A 139 -33.68 2.21 -8.78
CA ARG A 139 -33.32 3.47 -9.44
C ARG A 139 -34.38 4.02 -10.39
N ASN A 140 -35.35 3.22 -10.78
CA ASN A 140 -36.53 3.56 -11.66
C ASN A 140 -36.15 4.30 -12.97
N THR A 141 -34.93 4.12 -13.46
CA THR A 141 -34.40 4.82 -14.64
C THR A 141 -34.27 3.90 -15.86
N ASP A 142 -34.32 2.59 -15.64
CA ASP A 142 -33.99 1.60 -16.66
C ASP A 142 -35.18 0.69 -16.97
N THR A 143 -35.32 0.27 -18.24
CA THR A 143 -36.28 -0.76 -18.66
C THR A 143 -35.83 -2.15 -18.19
N ASP A 144 -36.76 -3.13 -18.21
CA ASP A 144 -36.44 -4.51 -17.85
C ASP A 144 -35.32 -5.11 -18.71
N GLU A 145 -35.29 -4.79 -20.01
CA GLU A 145 -34.26 -5.22 -20.94
C GLU A 145 -32.89 -4.69 -20.50
N LYS A 146 -32.82 -3.40 -20.18
CA LYS A 146 -31.57 -2.76 -19.73
C LYS A 146 -31.10 -3.30 -18.40
N ILE A 147 -32.00 -3.63 -17.47
CA ILE A 147 -31.65 -4.29 -16.21
C ILE A 147 -31.05 -5.67 -16.47
N ARG A 148 -31.62 -6.46 -17.38
CA ARG A 148 -31.07 -7.77 -17.77
C ARG A 148 -29.66 -7.64 -18.38
N GLU A 149 -29.43 -6.66 -19.25
CA GLU A 149 -28.10 -6.38 -19.82
C GLU A 149 -27.09 -6.04 -18.72
N ARG A 150 -27.48 -5.19 -17.75
CA ARG A 150 -26.62 -4.84 -16.61
C ARG A 150 -26.30 -6.02 -15.71
N LEU A 151 -27.25 -6.91 -15.47
CA LEU A 151 -27.01 -8.14 -14.70
C LEU A 151 -26.07 -9.10 -15.43
N LEU A 152 -26.19 -9.23 -16.76
CA LEU A 152 -25.27 -10.01 -17.57
C LEU A 152 -23.85 -9.40 -17.53
N GLN A 153 -23.77 -8.08 -17.63
CA GLN A 153 -22.48 -7.37 -17.50
C GLN A 153 -21.87 -7.56 -16.11
N ALA A 154 -22.66 -7.42 -15.03
CA ALA A 154 -22.24 -7.67 -13.66
C ALA A 154 -21.68 -9.08 -13.48
N LYS A 155 -22.31 -10.10 -14.09
CA LYS A 155 -21.79 -11.47 -14.07
C LYS A 155 -20.43 -11.60 -14.74
N ARG A 156 -20.19 -10.89 -15.86
CA ARG A 156 -18.88 -10.86 -16.54
C ARG A 156 -17.83 -10.16 -15.69
N GLU A 157 -18.18 -9.03 -15.06
CA GLU A 157 -17.29 -8.29 -14.18
C GLU A 157 -16.90 -9.11 -12.94
N CYS A 158 -17.87 -9.82 -12.33
CA CYS A 158 -17.60 -10.72 -11.21
C CYS A 158 -16.67 -11.90 -11.56
N ALA A 159 -16.65 -12.36 -12.81
CA ALA A 159 -15.71 -13.39 -13.26
C ALA A 159 -14.25 -12.93 -13.18
N GLU A 160 -14.00 -11.63 -13.22
CA GLU A 160 -12.66 -11.04 -13.10
C GLU A 160 -12.22 -10.78 -11.63
N ALA A 161 -13.10 -11.00 -10.65
CA ALA A 161 -12.84 -10.71 -9.23
C ALA A 161 -11.61 -11.45 -8.68
N GLY A 162 -11.28 -12.63 -9.22
CA GLY A 162 -10.09 -13.39 -8.84
C GLY A 162 -8.75 -12.72 -9.15
N ARG A 163 -8.73 -11.60 -9.88
CA ARG A 163 -7.53 -10.80 -10.17
C ARG A 163 -7.26 -9.72 -9.14
N TYR A 164 -8.18 -9.51 -8.19
CA TYR A 164 -8.06 -8.48 -7.17
C TYR A 164 -7.41 -9.03 -5.90
N GLY A 165 -6.69 -8.16 -5.19
CA GLY A 165 -6.07 -8.52 -3.93
C GLY A 165 -7.07 -8.71 -2.79
N TYR A 166 -8.22 -8.01 -2.86
CA TYR A 166 -9.24 -8.01 -1.83
C TYR A 166 -10.64 -8.03 -2.42
N ILE A 167 -11.57 -8.65 -1.68
CA ILE A 167 -13.00 -8.60 -1.94
C ILE A 167 -13.69 -8.02 -0.70
N VAL A 168 -14.52 -7.00 -0.91
CA VAL A 168 -15.36 -6.38 0.13
C VAL A 168 -16.82 -6.58 -0.25
N VAL A 169 -17.63 -7.14 0.66
CA VAL A 169 -19.06 -7.32 0.44
C VAL A 169 -19.83 -6.14 1.01
N ASN A 170 -20.52 -5.41 0.15
CA ASN A 170 -21.35 -4.28 0.53
C ASN A 170 -22.79 -4.74 0.90
N ASP A 171 -22.90 -5.41 2.04
CA ASP A 171 -24.16 -5.67 2.73
C ASP A 171 -24.61 -4.44 3.56
N ASP A 172 -23.66 -3.79 4.20
CA ASP A 172 -23.77 -2.53 4.94
C ASP A 172 -22.63 -1.58 4.50
N PRO A 173 -22.97 -0.39 3.97
CA PRO A 173 -21.96 0.56 3.49
C PRO A 173 -20.98 1.04 4.57
N ASP A 174 -21.40 1.16 5.84
CA ASP A 174 -20.52 1.58 6.93
C ASP A 174 -19.54 0.48 7.30
N LYS A 175 -19.99 -0.78 7.28
CA LYS A 175 -19.13 -1.94 7.48
C LYS A 175 -18.13 -2.08 6.32
N ALA A 176 -18.58 -1.98 5.08
CA ALA A 176 -17.73 -2.04 3.90
C ALA A 176 -16.66 -0.93 3.89
N ALA A 177 -17.01 0.28 4.33
CA ALA A 177 -16.05 1.38 4.46
C ALA A 177 -15.00 1.09 5.53
N ARG A 178 -15.38 0.50 6.68
CA ARG A 178 -14.42 0.07 7.72
C ARG A 178 -13.50 -1.06 7.23
N GLU A 179 -13.99 -1.97 6.39
CA GLU A 179 -13.14 -3.01 5.77
C GLU A 179 -12.11 -2.37 4.81
N LEU A 180 -12.50 -1.38 4.01
CA LEU A 180 -11.57 -0.61 3.17
C LEU A 180 -10.53 0.14 4.02
N ASP A 181 -10.95 0.77 5.13
CA ASP A 181 -10.03 1.43 6.06
C ASP A 181 -9.00 0.46 6.64
N ALA A 182 -9.44 -0.72 7.07
CA ALA A 182 -8.56 -1.78 7.58
C ALA A 182 -7.56 -2.25 6.49
N ILE A 183 -7.99 -2.41 5.24
CA ILE A 183 -7.12 -2.75 4.10
C ILE A 183 -6.05 -1.69 3.91
N ILE A 184 -6.42 -0.40 3.88
CA ILE A 184 -5.45 0.70 3.73
C ILE A 184 -4.42 0.68 4.85
N THR A 185 -4.88 0.48 6.08
CA THR A 185 -4.02 0.43 7.26
C THR A 185 -3.05 -0.74 7.19
N ALA A 186 -3.54 -1.93 6.84
CA ALA A 186 -2.71 -3.13 6.67
C ALA A 186 -1.66 -2.94 5.54
N GLU A 187 -2.08 -2.36 4.42
CA GLU A 187 -1.20 -2.09 3.28
C GLU A 187 -0.08 -1.09 3.62
N LYS A 188 -0.35 -0.08 4.45
CA LYS A 188 0.67 0.85 4.98
C LYS A 188 1.61 0.19 5.99
N CYS A 189 1.21 -0.92 6.62
CA CYS A 189 2.03 -1.66 7.58
C CYS A 189 2.94 -2.71 6.93
N LYS A 190 2.90 -2.90 5.61
CA LYS A 190 3.77 -3.87 4.93
C LYS A 190 5.24 -3.58 5.18
N MET A 191 6.02 -4.64 5.34
CA MET A 191 7.46 -4.57 5.60
C MET A 191 8.20 -3.72 4.57
N ALA A 192 7.85 -3.85 3.29
CA ALA A 192 8.46 -3.09 2.20
C ALA A 192 8.33 -1.56 2.37
N ASP A 193 7.24 -1.09 2.98
CA ASP A 193 7.01 0.33 3.25
C ASP A 193 7.70 0.80 4.53
N ARG A 194 7.83 -0.07 5.53
CA ARG A 194 8.30 0.25 6.89
C ARG A 194 9.73 -0.20 7.21
N ILE A 195 10.41 -0.88 6.29
CA ILE A 195 11.78 -1.38 6.53
C ILE A 195 12.75 -0.28 6.98
N LYS A 196 12.57 0.96 6.49
CA LYS A 196 13.38 2.11 6.88
C LYS A 196 13.27 2.44 8.37
N LEU A 197 12.09 2.24 8.98
CA LEU A 197 11.86 2.49 10.40
C LEU A 197 12.80 1.62 11.27
N VAL A 198 13.05 0.38 10.84
CA VAL A 198 13.98 -0.52 11.54
C VAL A 198 15.40 0.09 11.57
N THR A 199 15.87 0.61 10.44
CA THR A 199 17.19 1.25 10.35
C THR A 199 17.23 2.55 11.15
N GLU A 200 16.17 3.37 11.07
CA GLU A 200 16.07 4.66 11.78
C GLU A 200 16.01 4.45 13.30
N THR A 201 15.24 3.46 13.78
CA THR A 201 15.13 3.12 15.20
C THR A 201 16.50 2.81 15.82
N PHE A 202 17.39 2.19 15.07
CA PHE A 202 18.71 1.81 15.54
C PHE A 202 19.84 2.73 15.08
N SER A 203 19.54 3.80 14.35
CA SER A 203 20.55 4.74 13.84
C SER A 203 21.34 5.47 14.93
N SER A 204 20.73 5.66 16.11
CA SER A 204 21.35 6.27 17.28
C SER A 204 22.23 5.31 18.10
N PHE A 205 22.16 4.01 17.82
CA PHE A 205 23.04 3.04 18.48
C PHE A 205 24.45 3.13 17.89
N PRO A 206 25.49 3.16 18.74
CA PRO A 206 26.85 3.18 18.25
C PRO A 206 27.12 1.95 17.39
N SER A 207 27.76 2.14 16.24
CA SER A 207 28.20 1.03 15.39
C SER A 207 29.20 0.14 16.16
N ILE A 208 29.21 -1.16 15.85
CA ILE A 208 30.14 -2.13 16.48
C ILE A 208 31.61 -1.67 16.39
N SER A 209 31.94 -0.84 15.39
CA SER A 209 33.27 -0.22 15.22
C SER A 209 33.62 0.82 16.30
N SER A 210 32.65 1.32 17.08
CA SER A 210 32.90 2.28 18.18
C SER A 210 33.15 1.59 19.52
N PHE A 211 33.20 0.27 19.58
CA PHE A 211 33.58 -0.45 20.79
C PHE A 211 35.11 -0.46 20.97
N THR A 212 35.59 0.27 21.96
CA THR A 212 37.02 0.40 22.23
C THR A 212 37.62 -0.78 22.99
N ASN A 213 36.80 -1.70 23.53
CA ASN A 213 37.27 -2.87 24.25
C ASN A 213 36.55 -4.13 23.84
N VAL A 214 37.15 -4.90 22.94
CA VAL A 214 36.73 -6.25 22.56
C VAL A 214 37.70 -7.20 23.26
N ASN A 215 37.25 -7.82 24.34
CA ASN A 215 38.06 -8.84 25.03
C ASN A 215 37.61 -10.23 24.50
N PHE A 216 38.51 -10.88 23.78
CA PHE A 216 38.35 -12.27 23.38
C PHE A 216 38.83 -13.18 24.50
N CYS A 217 37.96 -14.06 24.98
CA CYS A 217 38.32 -15.08 25.95
C CYS A 217 38.59 -16.41 25.23
N PRO A 218 39.85 -16.83 25.06
CA PRO A 218 40.16 -18.05 24.32
C PRO A 218 39.60 -19.33 24.97
N SER A 219 39.45 -19.32 26.28
CA SER A 219 39.02 -20.49 27.05
C SER A 219 37.53 -20.84 26.85
N PHE A 220 36.71 -19.87 26.44
CA PHE A 220 35.25 -20.06 26.26
C PHE A 220 34.79 -19.80 24.83
N ASN A 221 35.70 -19.50 23.89
CA ASN A 221 35.38 -19.15 22.51
C ASN A 221 34.24 -18.12 22.41
N CYS A 222 34.32 -17.06 23.23
CA CYS A 222 33.30 -16.03 23.33
C CYS A 222 33.94 -14.63 23.28
N ILE A 223 33.18 -13.65 22.84
CA ILE A 223 33.56 -12.24 22.77
C ILE A 223 32.75 -11.47 23.80
N PHE A 224 33.43 -10.76 24.69
CA PHE A 224 32.84 -9.80 25.60
C PHE A 224 32.85 -8.41 24.94
N LEU A 225 31.66 -7.85 24.70
CA LEU A 225 31.51 -6.47 24.28
C LEU A 225 31.12 -5.62 25.49
N PHE A 226 31.90 -4.63 25.80
CA PHE A 226 31.59 -3.68 26.86
C PHE A 226 31.00 -2.42 26.23
N PHE A 227 29.77 -2.08 26.61
CA PHE A 227 29.07 -0.87 26.16
C PHE A 227 29.32 0.25 27.18
N PRO A 228 30.29 1.17 26.95
CA PRO A 228 30.68 2.18 27.96
C PRO A 228 29.51 3.14 28.27
N VAL A 229 28.56 3.33 27.37
CA VAL A 229 27.43 4.25 27.57
C VAL A 229 26.37 3.69 28.51
N TYR A 230 26.21 2.36 28.57
CA TYR A 230 25.15 1.71 29.35
C TYR A 230 25.69 0.82 30.47
N ASN A 231 27.00 0.69 30.58
CA ASN A 231 27.67 -0.19 31.55
C ASN A 231 27.15 -1.63 31.58
N ILE A 232 26.74 -2.15 30.42
CA ILE A 232 26.16 -3.47 30.27
C ILE A 232 27.15 -4.39 29.54
N PRO A 233 27.62 -5.49 30.15
CA PRO A 233 28.40 -6.50 29.46
C PRO A 233 27.49 -7.38 28.62
N VAL A 234 27.77 -7.58 27.33
CA VAL A 234 27.08 -8.49 26.43
C VAL A 234 28.00 -9.62 26.04
N LEU A 235 27.62 -10.84 26.38
CA LEU A 235 28.34 -12.05 26.00
C LEU A 235 27.77 -12.57 24.65
N ILE A 236 28.67 -12.68 23.67
CA ILE A 236 28.37 -13.26 22.37
C ILE A 236 29.06 -14.60 22.26
N SER A 237 28.33 -15.71 22.20
CA SER A 237 28.86 -17.03 21.98
C SER A 237 28.44 -17.56 20.59
N GLY A 238 29.35 -18.21 19.88
CA GLY A 238 29.07 -18.83 18.58
C GLY A 238 30.36 -19.34 17.91
N PRO A 239 30.24 -20.17 16.87
CA PRO A 239 31.41 -20.61 16.12
C PRO A 239 32.00 -19.46 15.32
N PHE A 240 33.14 -18.95 15.74
CA PHE A 240 33.87 -17.91 15.02
C PHE A 240 34.86 -18.57 14.03
N MET A 241 34.64 -18.32 12.73
CA MET A 241 35.66 -18.64 11.74
C MET A 241 36.63 -17.48 11.59
N SER A 242 37.88 -17.65 12.01
CA SER A 242 38.93 -16.69 11.72
C SER A 242 39.57 -17.00 10.36
N ARG A 243 39.52 -16.06 9.43
CA ARG A 243 40.39 -16.05 8.26
C ARG A 243 41.44 -14.96 8.52
N SER A 244 42.69 -15.35 8.70
CA SER A 244 43.83 -14.44 8.73
C SER A 244 44.28 -14.17 7.31
N ASN A 245 44.12 -12.95 6.82
CA ASN A 245 44.89 -12.42 5.71
C ASN A 245 45.82 -11.35 6.26
N ALA A 246 47.03 -11.26 5.69
CA ALA A 246 48.21 -10.53 6.19
C ALA A 246 48.04 -9.00 6.35
N THR A 247 46.88 -8.43 6.29
CA THR A 247 46.62 -6.98 6.35
C THR A 247 45.39 -6.55 7.20
N GLY A 248 44.97 -7.36 8.15
CA GLY A 248 43.86 -6.94 9.04
C GLY A 248 42.88 -8.05 9.37
N MET A 249 42.52 -8.16 10.65
CA MET A 249 41.47 -9.08 11.10
C MET A 249 40.09 -8.57 10.67
N SER A 250 39.42 -9.21 9.71
CA SER A 250 37.99 -9.00 9.45
C SER A 250 37.20 -10.13 10.09
N ILE A 251 36.30 -9.79 11.01
CA ILE A 251 35.37 -10.72 11.66
C ILE A 251 34.05 -10.68 10.86
N SER A 252 33.71 -11.79 10.20
CA SER A 252 32.42 -11.93 9.54
C SER A 252 31.46 -12.65 10.48
N PHE A 253 30.36 -12.01 10.84
CA PHE A 253 29.30 -12.60 11.67
C PHE A 253 28.30 -13.34 10.77
N LEU A 254 28.28 -14.65 10.84
CA LEU A 254 27.21 -15.48 10.29
C LEU A 254 26.50 -16.14 11.47
N ASN A 255 25.21 -15.77 11.70
CA ASN A 255 24.33 -16.23 12.77
C ASN A 255 24.68 -15.74 14.19
N LEU A 256 24.24 -14.53 14.51
CA LEU A 256 24.28 -13.99 15.89
C LEU A 256 23.09 -14.56 16.69
N GLN A 257 23.35 -15.36 17.72
CA GLN A 257 22.41 -15.60 18.81
C GLN A 257 22.81 -14.75 20.01
N ILE A 258 21.93 -13.81 20.41
CA ILE A 258 22.08 -13.09 21.69
C ILE A 258 21.59 -14.01 22.79
N VAL A 259 22.50 -14.52 23.60
CA VAL A 259 22.15 -15.60 24.55
C VAL A 259 21.74 -15.09 25.93
N SER A 260 21.99 -13.89 26.37
CA SER A 260 21.34 -13.25 27.54
C SER A 260 22.01 -11.96 28.01
N VAL A 261 21.22 -11.09 28.62
CA VAL A 261 21.65 -9.97 29.47
C VAL A 261 21.65 -10.50 30.90
N PHE A 262 22.81 -10.63 31.54
CA PHE A 262 22.89 -10.94 32.96
C PHE A 262 22.92 -9.64 33.77
N SER A 263 21.85 -9.35 34.48
CA SER A 263 21.83 -8.54 35.67
C SER A 263 22.16 -9.47 36.86
N ASP A 264 23.32 -9.41 37.42
CA ASP A 264 23.84 -10.10 38.59
C ASP A 264 25.03 -11.05 38.29
N CYS A 265 26.19 -10.46 38.22
CA CYS A 265 27.45 -11.16 38.41
C CYS A 265 28.33 -10.38 39.39
N SER A 266 27.87 -10.21 40.64
CA SER A 266 28.67 -9.63 41.72
C SER A 266 29.20 -10.65 42.73
N SER A 267 29.17 -11.94 42.41
CA SER A 267 29.79 -12.94 43.30
C SER A 267 30.17 -14.17 42.52
N GLN A 268 31.43 -14.27 42.15
CA GLN A 268 32.25 -15.46 41.84
C GLN A 268 33.08 -15.26 40.55
N LEU A 269 34.15 -14.52 40.70
CA LEU A 269 35.40 -14.72 39.92
C LEU A 269 36.53 -14.80 40.91
N PRO A 270 37.25 -15.92 41.02
CA PRO A 270 38.55 -15.91 41.67
C PRO A 270 39.54 -15.23 40.73
N CYS A 271 40.22 -14.20 41.25
CA CYS A 271 41.43 -13.67 40.66
C CYS A 271 42.54 -14.69 40.92
N GLU A 272 43.15 -15.21 39.88
CA GLU A 272 44.58 -15.50 39.76
C GLU A 272 44.97 -15.38 38.29
#